data_dc8d4495ec26274ac0c5cf21cc8f5cba
#
_entry.id   dc8d4495ec26274ac0c5cf21cc8f5cba
#
_cell.length_a   1.000
_cell.length_b   1.000
_cell.length_c   1.000
_cell.angle_alpha   90.00
_cell.angle_beta   90.00
_cell.angle_gamma   90.00
#
_symmetry.space_group_name_H-M   'P 1'
#
loop_
_entity.id
_entity.type
_entity.pdbx_description
1 polymer ?
#
loop_
_entity_poly.entity_id
_entity_poly.type
_entity_poly.pdbx_seq_one_letter_code
_entity_poly.pdbx_strand_id
1 'polypeptide(L)' 'MDLDIEKHSMNTDFKVGDAVRHKSGGQDSIILRFDDESVAGVTKKLAVCGRFEGQNFHQEIIPVEMLEFVNRWLAAGS' A
#
# COMPACT_ATOMS: atom_id res chain seq x y z
N MET A 1 16.81 15.90 14.88
CA MET A 1 16.34 15.67 14.57
C MET A 1 15.86 15.25 14.22
N ASP A 2 15.88 14.98 14.03
CA ASP A 2 15.37 14.55 13.58
C ASP A 2 14.68 14.40 13.01
N LEU A 3 14.68 14.45 12.88
CA LEU A 3 14.06 14.32 12.35
C LEU A 3 13.57 14.18 11.53
N ASP A 4 13.55 14.61 11.20
CA ASP A 4 13.03 14.40 10.25
C ASP A 4 12.96 13.43 9.72
N ILE A 5 13.41 13.02 9.78
CA ILE A 5 13.39 11.97 9.44
C ILE A 5 12.28 11.29 9.28
N GLU A 6 11.69 11.23 9.87
CA GLU A 6 10.67 10.66 9.77
C GLU A 6 9.76 10.97 8.85
N LYS A 7 9.87 11.80 8.35
CA LYS A 7 8.98 12.17 7.55
C LYS A 7 8.92 11.51 6.33
N HIS A 8 9.87 11.42 5.74
CA HIS A 8 9.87 10.85 4.45
C HIS A 8 9.63 9.40 4.51
N SER A 9 9.97 8.82 5.55
CA SER A 9 9.79 7.41 5.62
C SER A 9 8.34 7.04 5.78
N MET A 10 7.51 8.00 6.01
CA MET A 10 6.13 7.68 6.15
C MET A 10 5.54 7.03 4.97
N ASN A 11 6.05 7.35 3.80
CA ASN A 11 5.50 6.78 2.61
C ASN A 11 5.80 5.33 2.45
N THR A 12 6.75 4.81 3.21
CA THR A 12 7.14 3.44 3.05
C THR A 12 6.82 2.61 4.27
N ASP A 13 5.94 3.11 5.10
CA ASP A 13 5.60 2.41 6.32
C ASP A 13 4.45 1.44 6.16
N PHE A 14 4.17 1.04 4.94
CA PHE A 14 3.13 0.06 4.71
C PHE A 14 3.56 -1.30 5.22
N LYS A 15 2.62 -2.05 5.74
CA LYS A 15 2.89 -3.38 6.28
C LYS A 15 1.86 -4.36 5.77
N VAL A 16 2.23 -5.62 5.78
CA VAL A 16 1.28 -6.67 5.45
C VAL A 16 0.09 -6.54 6.40
N GLY A 17 -1.10 -6.59 5.82
CA GLY A 17 -2.33 -6.44 6.57
C GLY A 17 -2.91 -5.05 6.56
N ASP A 18 -2.16 -4.06 6.06
CA ASP A 18 -2.67 -2.70 6.01
C ASP A 18 -3.73 -2.55 4.94
N ALA A 19 -4.72 -1.72 5.23
CA ALA A 19 -5.75 -1.39 4.25
C ALA A 19 -5.27 -0.21 3.42
N VAL A 20 -5.20 -0.42 2.12
CA VAL A 20 -4.66 0.57 1.19
C VAL A 20 -5.51 0.64 -0.05
N ARG A 21 -5.23 1.63 -0.87
CA ARG A 21 -5.84 1.72 -2.19
C ARG A 21 -4.88 2.45 -3.10
N HIS A 22 -5.13 2.33 -4.39
CA HIS A 22 -4.33 3.04 -5.38
C HIS A 22 -4.63 4.52 -5.29
N LYS A 23 -3.60 5.35 -5.40
CA LYS A 23 -3.78 6.80 -5.27
C LYS A 23 -4.74 7.37 -6.28
N SER A 24 -4.92 6.71 -7.41
CA SER A 24 -5.84 7.20 -8.43
C SER A 24 -7.31 6.97 -8.05
N GLY A 25 -7.58 6.41 -6.88
CA GLY A 25 -8.95 6.23 -6.45
C GLY A 25 -9.50 4.84 -6.61
N GLY A 26 -8.63 3.85 -6.64
CA GLY A 26 -9.08 2.47 -6.76
C GLY A 26 -9.80 1.98 -5.51
N GLN A 27 -10.15 0.72 -5.54
CA GLN A 27 -10.88 0.12 -4.44
C GLN A 27 -9.95 -0.21 -3.30
N ASP A 28 -10.51 -0.31 -2.10
CA ASP A 28 -9.74 -0.68 -0.92
C ASP A 28 -9.25 -2.11 -1.05
N SER A 29 -8.03 -2.33 -0.63
CA SER A 29 -7.41 -3.64 -0.66
C SER A 29 -6.55 -3.82 0.58
N ILE A 30 -6.12 -5.05 0.81
CA ILE A 30 -5.25 -5.36 1.93
C ILE A 30 -3.92 -5.83 1.35
N ILE A 31 -2.83 -5.37 1.92
CA ILE A 31 -1.52 -5.81 1.49
C ILE A 31 -1.29 -7.23 1.95
N LEU A 32 -1.00 -8.11 1.00
CA LEU A 32 -0.75 -9.52 1.31
C LEU A 32 0.72 -9.82 1.46
N ARG A 33 1.55 -9.17 0.65
CA ARG A 33 2.99 -9.35 0.75
C ARG A 33 3.67 -8.28 -0.09
N PHE A 34 4.98 -8.20 0.03
CA PHE A 34 5.78 -7.27 -0.75
C PHE A 34 6.74 -8.05 -1.65
N ASP A 35 7.00 -7.50 -2.82
CA ASP A 35 7.98 -8.03 -3.75
C ASP A 35 8.86 -6.89 -4.20
N ASP A 36 10.04 -7.22 -4.71
CA ASP A 36 10.95 -6.24 -5.27
C ASP A 36 11.11 -6.50 -6.75
N GLU A 37 11.23 -5.43 -7.51
CA GLU A 37 11.49 -5.54 -8.93
C GLU A 37 12.69 -4.68 -9.25
N SER A 38 13.68 -5.27 -9.91
CA SER A 38 14.89 -4.54 -10.30
C SER A 38 14.98 -4.48 -11.80
N VAL A 39 15.07 -3.28 -12.33
CA VAL A 39 15.22 -3.08 -13.77
C VAL A 39 16.30 -2.02 -13.97
N ALA A 40 17.32 -2.37 -14.75
CA ALA A 40 18.38 -1.43 -15.08
C ALA A 40 19.02 -0.84 -13.84
N GLY A 41 19.21 -1.64 -12.80
CA GLY A 41 19.88 -1.16 -11.60
C GLY A 41 18.99 -0.40 -10.63
N VAL A 42 17.73 -0.24 -10.97
CA VAL A 42 16.77 0.45 -10.10
C VAL A 42 15.85 -0.57 -9.48
N THR A 43 15.73 -0.55 -8.17
CA THR A 43 14.86 -1.47 -7.45
C THR A 43 13.60 -0.76 -7.01
N LYS A 44 12.47 -1.35 -7.32
CA LYS A 44 11.19 -0.84 -6.89
C LYS A 44 10.53 -1.82 -5.95
N LYS A 45 9.86 -1.29 -4.94
CA LYS A 45 9.12 -2.13 -4.03
C LYS A 45 7.68 -2.21 -4.52
N LEU A 46 7.18 -3.43 -4.59
CA LEU A 46 5.83 -3.69 -5.06
C LEU A 46 5.02 -4.31 -3.93
N ALA A 47 3.75 -3.99 -3.89
CA ALA A 47 2.85 -4.59 -2.93
C ALA A 47 1.85 -5.46 -3.66
N VAL A 48 1.69 -6.68 -3.19
CA VAL A 48 0.64 -7.55 -3.71
C VAL A 48 -0.56 -7.34 -2.82
N CYS A 49 -1.62 -6.81 -3.40
CA CYS A 49 -2.81 -6.43 -2.65
C CYS A 49 -3.97 -7.32 -3.04
N GLY A 50 -4.83 -7.63 -2.09
CA GLY A 50 -5.96 -8.49 -2.36
C GLY A 50 -7.24 -7.89 -1.83
N ARG A 51 -8.34 -8.26 -2.48
CA ARG A 51 -9.65 -7.84 -2.05
C ARG A 51 -10.68 -8.84 -2.53
N PHE A 52 -11.82 -8.84 -1.88
CA PHE A 52 -12.94 -9.64 -2.33
C PHE A 52 -13.94 -8.77 -3.06
N GLU A 53 -14.48 -9.31 -4.13
CA GLU A 53 -15.61 -8.70 -4.81
C GLU A 53 -16.70 -9.75 -4.82
N GLY A 54 -17.65 -9.62 -3.91
CA GLY A 54 -18.61 -10.68 -3.71
C GLY A 54 -17.89 -11.90 -3.18
N GLN A 55 -17.94 -12.99 -3.91
CA GLN A 55 -17.27 -14.22 -3.50
C GLN A 55 -15.95 -14.44 -4.20
N ASN A 56 -15.57 -13.51 -5.06
CA ASN A 56 -14.34 -13.66 -5.84
C ASN A 56 -13.21 -12.90 -5.17
N PHE A 57 -12.04 -13.54 -5.14
CA PHE A 57 -10.87 -12.91 -4.57
C PHE A 57 -9.98 -12.42 -5.69
N HIS A 58 -9.63 -11.14 -5.66
CA HIS A 58 -8.79 -10.53 -6.68
C HIS A 58 -7.50 -10.06 -6.08
N GLN A 59 -6.42 -10.19 -6.83
CA GLN A 59 -5.13 -9.70 -6.42
C GLN A 59 -4.58 -8.77 -7.49
N GLU A 60 -3.85 -7.77 -7.03
CA GLU A 60 -3.20 -6.81 -7.89
C GLU A 60 -1.83 -6.52 -7.37
N ILE A 61 -0.88 -6.26 -8.27
CA ILE A 61 0.46 -5.86 -7.87
C ILE A 61 0.57 -4.37 -8.14
N ILE A 62 0.84 -3.60 -7.09
CA ILE A 62 0.85 -2.15 -7.19
C ILE A 62 2.16 -1.63 -6.61
N PRO A 63 2.88 -0.77 -7.32
CA PRO A 63 4.07 -0.17 -6.74
C PRO A 63 3.71 0.57 -5.46
N VAL A 64 4.53 0.41 -4.45
CA VAL A 64 4.23 1.00 -3.14
C VAL A 64 4.04 2.51 -3.26
N GLU A 65 4.79 3.13 -4.16
CA GLU A 65 4.68 4.58 -4.32
C GLU A 65 3.30 5.02 -4.81
N MET A 66 2.51 4.11 -5.35
CA MET A 66 1.18 4.44 -5.84
C MET A 66 0.09 4.08 -4.84
N LEU A 67 0.47 3.69 -3.65
CA LEU A 67 -0.51 3.32 -2.62
C LEU A 67 -0.72 4.45 -1.64
N GLU A 68 -1.90 4.48 -1.07
CA GLU A 68 -2.18 5.36 0.06
C GLU A 68 -2.99 4.59 1.07
N PHE A 69 -2.91 5.00 2.33
CA PHE A 69 -3.67 4.34 3.37
C PHE A 69 -5.15 4.67 3.25
N VAL A 70 -5.98 3.70 3.59
CA VAL A 70 -7.40 3.93 3.70
C VAL A 70 -7.68 4.40 5.12
N ASN A 71 -8.28 5.57 5.25
CA ASN A 71 -8.48 6.18 6.55
C ASN A 71 -9.82 5.80 7.15
N ARG A 72 -10.16 4.51 7.05
CA ARG A 72 -11.44 4.08 7.58
C ARG A 72 -11.55 4.23 9.06
N TRP A 73 -10.44 4.03 9.74
CA TRP A 73 -10.48 4.14 11.17
C TRP A 73 -10.78 5.56 11.62
N LEU A 74 -10.39 6.54 10.82
CA LEU A 74 -10.74 7.91 11.15
C LEU A 74 -12.23 8.12 11.02
N ALA A 75 -12.80 7.62 9.94
CA ALA A 75 -14.22 7.76 9.75
C ALA A 75 -14.97 7.01 10.83
N ALA A 76 -14.49 5.86 11.20
CA ALA A 76 -15.15 5.08 12.21
C ALA A 76 -15.02 5.72 13.58
N GLY A 77 -13.92 6.38 13.82
CA GLY A 77 -13.70 6.99 15.10
C GLY A 77 -14.38 8.33 15.28
N SER A 78 -14.88 8.86 14.21
CA SER A 78 -15.52 10.19 14.32
C SER A 78 -17.02 10.09 14.53
#